data_daaacacaf3497baac4eb6f38301f8195
#
_entry.id   daaacacaf3497baac4eb6f38301f8195
#
_cell.length_a   1.000
_cell.length_b   1.000
_cell.length_c   1.000
_cell.angle_alpha   90.00
_cell.angle_beta   90.00
_cell.angle_gamma   90.00
#
_symmetry.space_group_name_H-M   'P 1'
#
loop_
_entity.id
_entity.type
_entity.pdbx_description
1 polymer ?
#
loop_
_entity_poly.entity_id
_entity_poly.type
_entity_poly.pdbx_seq_one_letter_code
_entity_poly.pdbx_strand_id
1 'polypeptide(L)'
;EFVKDFRENGKKIILFCSLHEVVDQLKRYFPTAVSVTGRDSQDVKQRAVDAFQNNPKTDIIICSIKAAGVGLTLTASSNVAFVEFPWTYADCCQCEDRAHRIGQKDSVTCYYFLGRRTIDEKVYRIIQEKKNIANAVTGSTEDIEENIVDMVARIFDTDYDDE
;
A
#
# COMPACT_ATOMS: atom_id res chain seq x y z
N GLU A 1 -14.33 -10.49 -3.30
CA GLU A 1 -13.88 -11.56 -4.22
C GLU A 1 -12.37 -11.73 -4.20
N PHE A 2 -11.58 -10.76 -4.66
CA PHE A 2 -10.11 -10.83 -4.76
C PHE A 2 -9.41 -11.37 -3.50
N VAL A 3 -9.72 -10.83 -2.31
CA VAL A 3 -9.09 -11.26 -1.04
C VAL A 3 -9.53 -12.68 -0.65
N LYS A 4 -10.75 -13.08 -1.00
CA LYS A 4 -11.26 -14.43 -0.74
C LYS A 4 -10.45 -15.49 -1.50
N ASP A 5 -10.08 -15.18 -2.75
CA ASP A 5 -9.29 -16.10 -3.58
C ASP A 5 -7.92 -16.40 -2.94
N PHE A 6 -7.28 -15.41 -2.28
CA PHE A 6 -6.05 -15.64 -1.54
C PHE A 6 -6.25 -16.56 -0.34
N ARG A 7 -7.32 -16.34 0.42
CA ARG A 7 -7.66 -17.16 1.60
C ARG A 7 -7.97 -18.59 1.23
N GLU A 8 -8.74 -18.81 0.17
CA GLU A 8 -9.10 -20.14 -0.33
C GLU A 8 -7.86 -20.91 -0.81
N ASN A 9 -6.85 -20.20 -1.30
CA ASN A 9 -5.55 -20.77 -1.68
C ASN A 9 -4.54 -20.85 -0.53
N GLY A 10 -4.96 -20.59 0.72
CA GLY A 10 -4.10 -20.65 1.90
C GLY A 10 -2.98 -19.60 1.92
N LYS A 11 -3.11 -18.50 1.16
CA LYS A 11 -2.13 -17.43 1.07
C LYS A 11 -2.50 -16.28 1.99
N LYS A 12 -1.48 -15.65 2.57
CA LYS A 12 -1.64 -14.41 3.32
C LYS A 12 -1.58 -13.20 2.39
N ILE A 13 -2.23 -12.10 2.82
CA ILE A 13 -2.22 -10.85 2.07
C ILE A 13 -2.08 -9.64 3.00
N ILE A 14 -1.32 -8.65 2.55
CA ILE A 14 -1.16 -7.35 3.21
C ILE A 14 -2.01 -6.34 2.45
N LEU A 15 -2.92 -5.66 3.16
CA LEU A 15 -3.77 -4.61 2.59
C LEU A 15 -3.32 -3.25 3.11
N PHE A 16 -3.03 -2.30 2.21
CA PHE A 16 -2.73 -0.92 2.54
C PHE A 16 -3.90 -0.01 2.23
N CYS A 17 -4.24 0.86 3.17
CA CYS A 17 -5.33 1.84 3.09
C CYS A 17 -4.85 3.21 3.58
N SER A 18 -5.40 4.28 3.04
CA SER A 18 -5.13 5.65 3.48
C SER A 18 -6.08 6.07 4.60
N LEU A 19 -7.36 5.76 4.46
CA LEU A 19 -8.42 6.20 5.35
C LEU A 19 -8.73 5.18 6.45
N HIS A 20 -8.87 5.67 7.67
CA HIS A 20 -9.24 4.83 8.82
C HIS A 20 -10.63 4.19 8.66
N GLU A 21 -11.56 4.87 7.99
CA GLU A 21 -12.89 4.34 7.71
C GLU A 21 -12.83 3.08 6.85
N VAL A 22 -11.94 3.08 5.84
CA VAL A 22 -11.71 1.92 4.97
C VAL A 22 -11.11 0.76 5.77
N VAL A 23 -10.15 1.04 6.67
CA VAL A 23 -9.61 0.03 7.59
C VAL A 23 -10.73 -0.59 8.44
N ASP A 24 -11.58 0.26 9.04
CA ASP A 24 -12.67 -0.18 9.90
C ASP A 24 -13.71 -1.01 9.12
N GLN A 25 -14.03 -0.62 7.89
CA GLN A 25 -14.91 -1.39 7.00
C GLN A 25 -14.32 -2.76 6.64
N LEU A 26 -13.05 -2.80 6.26
CA LEU A 26 -12.37 -4.05 5.93
C LEU A 26 -12.32 -5.01 7.13
N LYS A 27 -12.11 -4.51 8.33
CA LYS A 27 -12.18 -5.32 9.57
C LYS A 27 -13.57 -5.91 9.82
N ARG A 28 -14.62 -5.19 9.46
CA ARG A 28 -16.01 -5.74 9.53
C ARG A 28 -16.20 -6.86 8.52
N TYR A 29 -15.65 -6.71 7.31
CA TYR A 29 -15.70 -7.72 6.25
C TYR A 29 -14.83 -8.95 6.57
N PHE A 30 -13.70 -8.74 7.21
CA PHE A 30 -12.73 -9.77 7.55
C PHE A 30 -12.47 -9.78 9.06
N PRO A 31 -13.36 -10.39 9.88
CA PRO A 31 -13.25 -10.35 11.33
C PRO A 31 -11.98 -10.98 11.90
N THR A 32 -11.33 -11.88 11.15
CA THR A 32 -10.06 -12.53 11.53
C THR A 32 -8.83 -11.69 11.17
N ALA A 33 -9.01 -10.59 10.42
CA ALA A 33 -7.93 -9.70 10.05
C ALA A 33 -7.41 -8.91 11.26
N VAL A 34 -6.10 -8.77 11.36
CA VAL A 34 -5.46 -7.84 12.27
C VAL A 34 -5.19 -6.51 11.56
N SER A 35 -4.99 -5.44 12.33
CA SER A 35 -4.71 -4.13 11.74
C SER A 35 -3.61 -3.38 12.46
N VAL A 36 -2.92 -2.51 11.70
CA VAL A 36 -1.88 -1.60 12.19
C VAL A 36 -2.15 -0.21 11.64
N THR A 37 -2.48 0.72 12.53
CA THR A 37 -2.81 2.11 12.18
C THR A 37 -2.06 3.10 13.05
N GLY A 38 -2.11 4.38 12.69
CA GLY A 38 -1.55 5.46 13.52
C GLY A 38 -2.25 5.62 14.87
N ARG A 39 -3.47 5.09 15.02
CA ARG A 39 -4.25 5.14 16.27
C ARG A 39 -3.79 4.10 17.30
N ASP A 40 -3.04 3.09 16.88
CA ASP A 40 -2.65 1.96 17.72
C ASP A 40 -1.37 2.28 18.50
N SER A 41 -1.29 1.81 19.76
CA SER A 41 -0.05 1.83 20.52
C SER A 41 0.98 0.87 19.93
N GLN A 42 2.26 1.05 20.27
CA GLN A 42 3.32 0.18 19.77
C GLN A 42 3.10 -1.29 20.14
N ASP A 43 2.60 -1.56 21.36
CA ASP A 43 2.29 -2.94 21.79
C ASP A 43 1.16 -3.57 20.98
N VAL A 44 0.15 -2.78 20.60
CA VAL A 44 -0.96 -3.25 19.74
C VAL A 44 -0.43 -3.55 18.34
N LYS A 45 0.38 -2.67 17.77
CA LYS A 45 1.02 -2.86 16.47
C LYS A 45 1.87 -4.13 16.45
N GLN A 46 2.72 -4.30 17.46
CA GLN A 46 3.60 -5.46 17.54
C GLN A 46 2.80 -6.76 17.64
N ARG A 47 1.77 -6.81 18.47
CA ARG A 47 0.89 -7.99 18.58
C ARG A 47 0.19 -8.33 17.26
N ALA A 48 -0.26 -7.32 16.51
CA ALA A 48 -0.87 -7.53 15.21
C ALA A 48 0.13 -8.10 14.20
N VAL A 49 1.36 -7.56 14.16
CA VAL A 49 2.45 -8.07 13.33
C VAL A 49 2.81 -9.51 13.71
N ASP A 50 2.99 -9.79 15.00
CA ASP A 50 3.34 -11.13 15.49
C ASP A 50 2.23 -12.15 15.14
N ALA A 51 0.96 -11.78 15.29
CA ALA A 51 -0.16 -12.62 14.90
C ALA A 51 -0.15 -12.91 13.39
N PHE A 52 0.09 -11.89 12.56
CA PHE A 52 0.18 -12.07 11.12
C PHE A 52 1.38 -12.93 10.72
N GLN A 53 2.55 -12.72 11.32
CA GLN A 53 3.76 -13.46 11.01
C GLN A 53 3.67 -14.92 11.41
N ASN A 54 3.14 -15.23 12.59
CA ASN A 54 3.29 -16.53 13.24
C ASN A 54 2.01 -17.37 13.32
N ASN A 55 0.82 -16.75 13.21
CA ASN A 55 -0.44 -17.48 13.33
C ASN A 55 -0.98 -17.85 11.94
N PRO A 56 -1.12 -19.14 11.60
CA PRO A 56 -1.68 -19.57 10.32
C PRO A 56 -3.14 -19.13 10.09
N LYS A 57 -3.89 -18.88 11.17
CA LYS A 57 -5.29 -18.43 11.08
C LYS A 57 -5.44 -16.95 10.80
N THR A 58 -4.35 -16.18 10.96
CA THR A 58 -4.30 -14.74 10.65
C THR A 58 -3.73 -14.58 9.25
N ASP A 59 -4.62 -14.56 8.27
CA ASP A 59 -4.30 -14.55 6.85
C ASP A 59 -4.29 -13.14 6.24
N ILE A 60 -4.87 -12.15 6.94
CA ILE A 60 -4.97 -10.77 6.48
C ILE A 60 -4.42 -9.82 7.54
N ILE A 61 -3.56 -8.90 7.11
CA ILE A 61 -3.19 -7.71 7.88
C ILE A 61 -3.57 -6.45 7.10
N ILE A 62 -4.23 -5.51 7.78
CA ILE A 62 -4.68 -4.24 7.21
C ILE A 62 -3.82 -3.13 7.83
N CYS A 63 -3.05 -2.43 7.02
CA CYS A 63 -2.14 -1.38 7.47
C CYS A 63 -2.57 -0.02 6.91
N SER A 64 -2.56 1.02 7.73
CA SER A 64 -2.60 2.37 7.18
C SER A 64 -1.24 2.68 6.51
N ILE A 65 -1.26 3.37 5.37
CA ILE A 65 -0.06 3.74 4.61
C ILE A 65 0.91 4.52 5.50
N LYS A 66 0.40 5.46 6.30
CA LYS A 66 1.21 6.21 7.27
C LYS A 66 1.87 5.34 8.35
N ALA A 67 1.22 4.25 8.76
CA ALA A 67 1.80 3.33 9.74
C ALA A 67 2.92 2.46 9.13
N ALA A 68 2.98 2.31 7.82
CA ALA A 68 4.07 1.61 7.14
C ALA A 68 5.45 2.27 7.40
N GLY A 69 5.49 3.58 7.66
CA GLY A 69 6.71 4.31 8.03
C GLY A 69 7.39 3.85 9.33
N VAL A 70 6.70 3.13 10.22
CA VAL A 70 7.25 2.65 11.52
C VAL A 70 8.02 1.33 11.44
N GLY A 71 8.53 0.95 10.28
CA GLY A 71 9.50 -0.15 10.19
C GLY A 71 8.93 -1.56 10.38
N LEU A 72 7.66 -1.79 10.07
CA LEU A 72 7.01 -3.10 10.17
C LEU A 72 7.73 -4.16 9.31
N THR A 73 7.78 -5.40 9.80
CA THR A 73 8.28 -6.56 9.03
C THR A 73 7.12 -7.50 8.77
N LEU A 74 6.75 -7.66 7.50
CA LEU A 74 5.56 -8.39 7.06
C LEU A 74 5.92 -9.48 6.03
N THR A 75 7.00 -10.20 6.28
CA THR A 75 7.55 -11.23 5.37
C THR A 75 6.75 -12.53 5.32
N ALA A 76 5.73 -12.68 6.15
CA ALA A 76 4.81 -13.83 6.10
C ALA A 76 3.91 -13.84 4.85
N SER A 77 3.88 -12.74 4.09
CA SER A 77 3.22 -12.68 2.80
C SER A 77 4.13 -12.06 1.74
N SER A 78 4.04 -12.56 0.53
CA SER A 78 4.59 -11.96 -0.68
C SER A 78 3.54 -11.21 -1.50
N ASN A 79 2.31 -11.10 -1.00
CA ASN A 79 1.20 -10.44 -1.69
C ASN A 79 0.82 -9.16 -0.96
N VAL A 80 0.91 -8.04 -1.66
CA VAL A 80 0.59 -6.70 -1.17
C VAL A 80 -0.52 -6.13 -2.04
N ALA A 81 -1.57 -5.58 -1.45
CA ALA A 81 -2.61 -4.90 -2.19
C ALA A 81 -2.88 -3.50 -1.61
N PHE A 82 -2.91 -2.51 -2.48
CA PHE A 82 -3.31 -1.15 -2.16
C PHE A 82 -4.80 -1.00 -2.46
N VAL A 83 -5.61 -0.94 -1.41
CA VAL A 83 -7.07 -0.76 -1.51
C VAL A 83 -7.40 0.68 -1.88
N GLU A 84 -6.57 1.61 -1.37
CA GLU A 84 -6.54 3.00 -1.78
C GLU A 84 -5.14 3.31 -2.28
N PHE A 85 -5.07 4.05 -3.39
CA PHE A 85 -3.79 4.35 -4.01
C PHE A 85 -3.00 5.37 -3.18
N PRO A 86 -1.73 5.12 -2.85
CA PRO A 86 -0.88 6.12 -2.21
C PRO A 86 -0.57 7.25 -3.20
N TRP A 87 -0.59 8.50 -2.71
CA TRP A 87 -0.41 9.69 -3.55
C TRP A 87 1.06 10.01 -3.87
N THR A 88 2.00 9.32 -3.23
CA THR A 88 3.44 9.53 -3.45
C THR A 88 4.15 8.24 -3.80
N TYR A 89 5.21 8.35 -4.61
CA TYR A 89 6.09 7.22 -4.92
C TYR A 89 6.80 6.70 -3.67
N ALA A 90 7.19 7.61 -2.77
CA ALA A 90 7.86 7.24 -1.51
C ALA A 90 6.96 6.35 -0.63
N ASP A 91 5.66 6.68 -0.52
CA ASP A 91 4.70 5.86 0.23
C ASP A 91 4.52 4.48 -0.41
N CYS A 92 4.47 4.39 -1.75
CA CYS A 92 4.45 3.11 -2.46
C CYS A 92 5.65 2.25 -2.09
N CYS A 93 6.85 2.79 -2.23
CA CYS A 93 8.10 2.08 -1.91
C CYS A 93 8.15 1.65 -0.45
N GLN A 94 7.80 2.53 0.49
CA GLN A 94 7.77 2.18 1.91
C GLN A 94 6.84 1.01 2.22
N CYS A 95 5.65 1.00 1.61
CA CYS A 95 4.69 -0.07 1.80
C CYS A 95 5.18 -1.39 1.20
N GLU A 96 5.69 -1.35 -0.02
CA GLU A 96 6.25 -2.53 -0.71
C GLU A 96 7.42 -3.13 0.09
N ASP A 97 8.29 -2.30 0.66
CA ASP A 97 9.44 -2.70 1.46
C ASP A 97 9.05 -3.40 2.79
N ARG A 98 7.81 -3.30 3.25
CA ARG A 98 7.36 -4.06 4.44
C ARG A 98 7.31 -5.56 4.17
N ALA A 99 6.96 -5.97 2.97
CA ALA A 99 6.99 -7.36 2.53
C ALA A 99 8.35 -7.73 1.92
N HIS A 100 8.99 -6.80 1.18
CA HIS A 100 10.28 -7.00 0.52
C HIS A 100 11.44 -6.72 1.48
N ARG A 101 11.61 -7.59 2.48
CA ARG A 101 12.66 -7.49 3.51
C ARG A 101 13.48 -8.77 3.61
N ILE A 102 14.59 -8.67 4.34
CA ILE A 102 15.41 -9.83 4.74
C ILE A 102 14.51 -10.85 5.45
N GLY A 103 14.49 -12.08 4.94
CA GLY A 103 13.59 -13.15 5.41
C GLY A 103 12.41 -13.42 4.48
N GLN A 104 12.15 -12.59 3.46
CA GLN A 104 11.20 -12.89 2.39
C GLN A 104 11.76 -14.00 1.49
N LYS A 105 10.97 -15.05 1.29
CA LYS A 105 11.36 -16.24 0.50
C LYS A 105 10.86 -16.18 -0.94
N ASP A 106 9.81 -15.42 -1.17
CA ASP A 106 9.11 -15.36 -2.45
C ASP A 106 9.23 -13.97 -3.09
N SER A 107 9.02 -13.91 -4.40
CA SER A 107 8.88 -12.64 -5.10
C SER A 107 7.65 -11.90 -4.64
N VAL A 108 7.80 -10.63 -4.27
CA VAL A 108 6.68 -9.78 -3.83
C VAL A 108 5.86 -9.33 -5.03
N THR A 109 4.56 -9.57 -4.98
CA THR A 109 3.60 -9.10 -5.97
C THR A 109 2.74 -8.00 -5.37
N CYS A 110 2.69 -6.84 -6.03
CA CYS A 110 1.91 -5.69 -5.60
C CYS A 110 0.70 -5.49 -6.52
N TYR A 111 -0.47 -5.40 -5.93
CA TYR A 111 -1.74 -5.18 -6.59
C TYR A 111 -2.25 -3.77 -6.27
N TYR A 112 -2.61 -3.01 -7.28
CA TYR A 112 -3.16 -1.66 -7.14
C TYR A 112 -4.61 -1.63 -7.58
N PHE A 113 -5.53 -1.31 -6.67
CA PHE A 113 -6.93 -1.09 -7.01
C PHE A 113 -7.12 0.36 -7.44
N LEU A 114 -7.48 0.55 -8.69
CA LEU A 114 -7.70 1.85 -9.28
C LEU A 114 -9.17 2.00 -9.70
N GLY A 115 -9.77 3.14 -9.40
CA GLY A 115 -11.07 3.48 -9.92
C GLY A 115 -10.98 3.69 -11.44
N ARG A 116 -11.81 2.96 -12.20
CA ARG A 116 -11.85 3.10 -13.66
C ARG A 116 -12.37 4.49 -14.04
N ARG A 117 -11.66 5.20 -14.91
CA ARG A 117 -11.98 6.57 -15.34
C ARG A 117 -12.02 7.56 -14.16
N THR A 118 -11.09 7.43 -13.23
CA THR A 118 -10.91 8.33 -12.11
C THR A 118 -9.50 8.92 -12.13
N ILE A 119 -9.28 9.88 -11.23
CA ILE A 119 -7.95 10.47 -11.02
C ILE A 119 -6.89 9.43 -10.63
N ASP A 120 -7.29 8.32 -10.02
CA ASP A 120 -6.36 7.26 -9.61
C ASP A 120 -5.56 6.71 -10.79
N GLU A 121 -6.17 6.55 -11.97
CA GLU A 121 -5.46 6.10 -13.17
C GLU A 121 -4.40 7.11 -13.62
N LYS A 122 -4.71 8.41 -13.54
CA LYS A 122 -3.77 9.49 -13.89
C LYS A 122 -2.60 9.53 -12.91
N VAL A 123 -2.89 9.50 -11.61
CA VAL A 123 -1.88 9.50 -10.53
C VAL A 123 -1.00 8.26 -10.64
N TYR A 124 -1.57 7.08 -10.89
CA TYR A 124 -0.81 5.86 -11.09
C TYR A 124 0.20 5.98 -12.23
N ARG A 125 -0.20 6.51 -13.39
CA ARG A 125 0.72 6.72 -14.53
C ARG A 125 1.89 7.63 -14.14
N ILE A 126 1.61 8.75 -13.47
CA ILE A 126 2.63 9.68 -13.03
C ILE A 126 3.64 9.00 -12.09
N ILE A 127 3.16 8.21 -11.13
CA ILE A 127 4.01 7.50 -10.19
C ILE A 127 4.87 6.45 -10.91
N GLN A 128 4.32 5.72 -11.90
CA GLN A 128 5.08 4.77 -12.70
C GLN A 128 6.16 5.45 -13.56
N GLU A 129 5.86 6.58 -14.17
CA GLU A 129 6.84 7.37 -14.92
C GLU A 129 7.98 7.83 -14.01
N LYS A 130 7.66 8.32 -12.81
CA LYS A 130 8.67 8.71 -11.80
C LYS A 130 9.52 7.53 -11.33
N LYS A 131 8.92 6.36 -11.14
CA LYS A 131 9.62 5.13 -10.81
C LYS A 131 10.65 4.78 -11.88
N ASN A 132 10.29 4.91 -13.14
CA ASN A 132 11.19 4.64 -14.27
C ASN A 132 12.34 5.65 -14.32
N ILE A 133 12.06 6.93 -14.07
CA ILE A 133 13.08 7.99 -14.01
C ILE A 133 14.03 7.77 -12.83
N ALA A 134 13.50 7.49 -11.64
CA ALA A 134 14.30 7.25 -10.44
C ALA A 134 15.22 6.01 -10.58
N ASN A 135 14.75 4.97 -11.27
CA ASN A 135 15.56 3.79 -11.58
C ASN A 135 16.64 4.07 -12.65
N ALA A 136 16.43 5.05 -13.52
CA ALA A 136 17.38 5.45 -14.56
C ALA A 136 18.42 6.46 -14.06
N VAL A 137 18.10 7.24 -13.02
CA VAL A 137 18.95 8.27 -12.43
C VAL A 137 19.09 7.97 -10.95
N THR A 138 20.27 7.59 -10.50
CA THR A 138 20.61 7.44 -9.06
C THR A 138 20.66 8.81 -8.38
N GLY A 139 19.54 9.54 -8.34
CA GLY A 139 19.36 10.87 -7.76
C GLY A 139 18.35 10.88 -6.62
N SER A 140 18.48 11.82 -5.69
CA SER A 140 17.72 11.93 -4.44
C SER A 140 16.19 11.95 -4.64
N THR A 141 15.50 11.26 -3.74
CA THR A 141 14.01 11.17 -3.70
C THR A 141 13.33 12.51 -3.38
N GLU A 142 14.04 13.50 -2.84
CA GLU A 142 13.49 14.80 -2.44
C GLU A 142 13.04 15.67 -3.63
N ASP A 143 13.78 15.65 -4.75
CA ASP A 143 13.40 16.38 -5.97
C ASP A 143 12.17 15.78 -6.69
N ILE A 144 11.74 14.57 -6.29
CA ILE A 144 10.61 13.86 -6.91
C ILE A 144 9.28 14.27 -6.27
N GLU A 145 9.25 14.60 -4.97
CA GLU A 145 8.02 14.95 -4.26
C GLU A 145 7.45 16.30 -4.69
N GLU A 146 8.31 17.31 -4.87
CA GLU A 146 7.91 18.68 -5.27
C GLU A 146 7.26 18.70 -6.67
N ASN A 147 7.70 17.81 -7.56
CA ASN A 147 7.16 17.71 -8.92
C ASN A 147 5.79 16.99 -9.02
N ILE A 148 5.40 16.15 -8.07
CA ILE A 148 4.11 15.41 -8.15
C ILE A 148 2.95 16.34 -7.89
N VAL A 149 3.06 17.28 -6.94
CA VAL A 149 2.02 18.26 -6.63
C VAL A 149 1.76 19.17 -7.84
N ASP A 150 2.84 19.64 -8.48
CA ASP A 150 2.75 20.47 -9.68
C ASP A 150 2.17 19.71 -10.88
N MET A 151 2.51 18.43 -11.03
CA MET A 151 1.97 17.58 -12.10
C MET A 151 0.49 17.26 -11.87
N VAL A 152 0.07 17.01 -10.64
CA VAL A 152 -1.35 16.81 -10.30
C VAL A 152 -2.13 18.10 -10.53
N ALA A 153 -1.60 19.27 -10.16
CA ALA A 153 -2.21 20.56 -10.43
C ALA A 153 -2.44 20.80 -11.93
N ARG A 154 -1.45 20.48 -12.78
CA ARG A 154 -1.57 20.57 -14.25
C ARG A 154 -2.64 19.64 -14.84
N ILE A 155 -2.90 18.50 -14.24
CA ILE A 155 -3.97 17.58 -14.67
C ILE A 155 -5.35 18.21 -14.46
N PHE A 156 -5.52 18.99 -13.39
CA PHE A 156 -6.76 19.72 -13.15
C PHE A 156 -6.91 20.95 -14.06
N ASP A 157 -5.80 21.61 -14.42
CA ASP A 157 -5.84 22.77 -15.32
C ASP A 157 -6.15 22.41 -16.79
N THR A 158 -5.72 21.22 -17.25
CA THR A 158 -5.96 20.77 -18.64
C THR A 158 -7.37 20.22 -18.88
N ASP A 159 -8.10 19.79 -17.85
CA ASP A 159 -9.48 19.30 -18.02
C ASP A 159 -10.53 20.45 -18.11
N TYR A 160 -10.12 21.71 -17.99
CA TYR A 160 -11.01 22.89 -18.11
C TYR A 160 -10.98 23.56 -19.49
N ASP A 161 -10.07 23.15 -20.38
CA ASP A 161 -9.91 23.77 -21.71
C ASP A 161 -10.54 22.98 -22.88
N ASP A 162 -11.19 21.83 -22.60
CA ASP A 162 -11.85 20.97 -23.60
C ASP A 162 -13.39 20.92 -23.45
N GLU A 163 -14.06 22.11 -23.33
CA GLU A 163 -15.49 22.27 -23.60
C GLU A 163 -15.75 23.26 -24.74
#